data_865a03a63a10f154a22a3cfc9718c6ab
#
_entry.id   865a03a63a10f154a22a3cfc9718c6ab
#
_cell.length_a   1.000
_cell.length_b   1.000
_cell.length_c   1.000
_cell.angle_alpha   90.00
_cell.angle_beta   90.00
_cell.angle_gamma   90.00
#
_symmetry.space_group_name_H-M   'P 1'
#
loop_
_entity.id
_entity.type
_entity.pdbx_description
1 polymer ?
#
loop_
_entity_poly.entity_id
_entity_poly.type
_entity_poly.pdbx_seq_one_letter_code
_entity_poly.pdbx_strand_id
1 'polypeptide(L)'
;MFKLDDKFLEDLGLGALPPEQKQAFLQHIYSELEMRVGERLTEGMSDELLDEFGYFVDMNMDGMNKWFGENLPDYADRDDFKQLKEANTEAPEAAVMSEYGAMKWLQLNRPDYPQVVAAVLEEIKEEVRNNRDAILSGAAQAQTNGDAPNADAAQSSDDDNVSDDSSTSDNSDDDNYDEQ
;
A
#
# COMPACT_ATOMS: atom_id res chain seq x y z
N MET A 1 5.20 -1.40 -21.06
CA MET A 1 5.08 -1.31 -19.59
C MET A 1 4.40 0.02 -19.30
N PHE A 2 3.22 0.03 -18.71
CA PHE A 2 2.57 1.29 -18.32
C PHE A 2 3.26 1.82 -17.06
N LYS A 3 3.25 3.16 -16.93
CA LYS A 3 3.81 3.84 -15.77
C LYS A 3 2.72 4.67 -15.11
N LEU A 4 2.62 4.54 -13.80
CA LEU A 4 1.81 5.43 -12.98
C LEU A 4 2.69 6.64 -12.63
N ASP A 5 2.63 7.67 -13.46
CA ASP A 5 3.43 8.89 -13.36
C ASP A 5 2.55 10.14 -13.56
N ASP A 6 3.16 11.32 -13.55
CA ASP A 6 2.45 12.59 -13.74
C ASP A 6 1.68 12.63 -15.06
N LYS A 7 2.21 12.00 -16.11
CA LYS A 7 1.54 11.92 -17.40
C LYS A 7 0.25 11.12 -17.32
N PHE A 8 0.25 10.03 -16.55
CA PHE A 8 -0.96 9.25 -16.28
C PHE A 8 -2.04 10.13 -15.65
N LEU A 9 -1.68 10.98 -14.68
CA LEU A 9 -2.63 11.92 -14.04
C LEU A 9 -3.11 13.00 -15.01
N GLU A 10 -2.24 13.51 -15.88
CA GLU A 10 -2.61 14.47 -16.92
C GLU A 10 -3.64 13.88 -17.89
N ASP A 11 -3.43 12.63 -18.33
CA ASP A 11 -4.34 11.90 -19.23
C ASP A 11 -5.73 11.66 -18.60
N LEU A 12 -5.79 11.63 -17.26
CA LEU A 12 -7.03 11.53 -16.48
C LEU A 12 -7.65 12.90 -16.14
N GLY A 13 -6.99 14.01 -16.54
CA GLY A 13 -7.42 15.36 -16.22
C GLY A 13 -7.16 15.79 -14.78
N LEU A 14 -6.24 15.12 -14.09
CA LEU A 14 -5.81 15.40 -12.71
C LEU A 14 -4.47 16.13 -12.64
N GLY A 15 -3.97 16.64 -13.76
CA GLY A 15 -2.70 17.37 -13.84
C GLY A 15 -2.63 18.62 -12.94
N ALA A 16 -3.79 19.19 -12.56
CA ALA A 16 -3.88 20.36 -11.69
C ALA A 16 -3.73 20.05 -10.20
N LEU A 17 -3.63 18.78 -9.79
CA LEU A 17 -3.39 18.41 -8.40
C LEU A 17 -2.03 18.92 -7.92
N PRO A 18 -1.92 19.38 -6.64
CA PRO A 18 -0.64 19.68 -6.01
C PRO A 18 0.31 18.49 -6.02
N PRO A 19 1.65 18.71 -6.05
CA PRO A 19 2.62 17.61 -6.13
C PRO A 19 2.48 16.55 -5.04
N GLU A 20 2.23 16.96 -3.80
CA GLU A 20 2.03 16.03 -2.68
C GLU A 20 0.77 15.16 -2.85
N GLN A 21 -0.31 15.76 -3.35
CA GLN A 21 -1.55 15.05 -3.61
C GLN A 21 -1.43 14.12 -4.82
N LYS A 22 -0.67 14.51 -5.86
CA LYS A 22 -0.36 13.63 -7.00
C LYS A 22 0.33 12.37 -6.54
N GLN A 23 1.35 12.50 -5.70
CA GLN A 23 2.10 11.35 -5.19
C GLN A 23 1.21 10.42 -4.35
N ALA A 24 0.44 10.97 -3.42
CA ALA A 24 -0.50 10.19 -2.61
C ALA A 24 -1.56 9.49 -3.46
N PHE A 25 -2.07 10.17 -4.48
CA PHE A 25 -3.06 9.62 -5.38
C PHE A 25 -2.49 8.49 -6.25
N LEU A 26 -1.28 8.66 -6.82
CA LEU A 26 -0.60 7.59 -7.56
C LEU A 26 -0.34 6.37 -6.70
N GLN A 27 0.04 6.57 -5.45
CA GLN A 27 0.23 5.47 -4.51
C GLN A 27 -1.09 4.74 -4.20
N HIS A 28 -2.18 5.48 -4.04
CA HIS A 28 -3.52 4.88 -3.87
C HIS A 28 -3.94 4.07 -5.09
N ILE A 29 -3.77 4.62 -6.31
CA ILE A 29 -4.06 3.89 -7.56
C ILE A 29 -3.21 2.63 -7.68
N TYR A 30 -1.94 2.68 -7.27
CA TYR A 30 -1.07 1.52 -7.29
C TYR A 30 -1.59 0.41 -6.36
N SER A 31 -1.92 0.75 -5.11
CA SER A 31 -2.47 -0.20 -4.15
C SER A 31 -3.81 -0.80 -4.60
N GLU A 32 -4.68 0.03 -5.18
CA GLU A 32 -5.97 -0.42 -5.72
C GLU A 32 -5.79 -1.38 -6.90
N LEU A 33 -4.83 -1.07 -7.78
CA LEU A 33 -4.48 -1.94 -8.90
C LEU A 33 -3.96 -3.29 -8.42
N GLU A 34 -3.04 -3.30 -7.45
CA GLU A 34 -2.48 -4.53 -6.88
C GLU A 34 -3.58 -5.40 -6.25
N MET A 35 -4.46 -4.80 -5.46
CA MET A 35 -5.55 -5.50 -4.79
C MET A 35 -6.51 -6.13 -5.81
N ARG A 36 -7.02 -5.37 -6.76
CA ARG A 36 -7.99 -5.85 -7.76
C ARG A 36 -7.39 -6.88 -8.72
N VAL A 37 -6.14 -6.68 -9.11
CA VAL A 37 -5.41 -7.67 -9.93
C VAL A 37 -5.24 -8.97 -9.15
N GLY A 38 -4.84 -8.88 -7.86
CA GLY A 38 -4.71 -10.04 -6.99
C GLY A 38 -6.03 -10.82 -6.89
N GLU A 39 -7.14 -10.15 -6.59
CA GLU A 39 -8.47 -10.78 -6.52
C GLU A 39 -8.83 -11.50 -7.83
N ARG A 40 -8.65 -10.85 -8.98
CA ARG A 40 -8.97 -11.46 -10.27
C ARG A 40 -8.06 -12.62 -10.65
N LEU A 41 -6.79 -12.55 -10.27
CA LEU A 41 -5.85 -13.61 -10.55
C LEU A 41 -6.13 -14.85 -9.70
N THR A 42 -6.55 -14.66 -8.46
CA THR A 42 -6.84 -15.75 -7.53
C THR A 42 -8.23 -16.37 -7.75
N GLU A 43 -9.13 -15.66 -8.43
CA GLU A 43 -10.45 -16.17 -8.73
C GLU A 43 -10.37 -17.47 -9.56
N GLY A 44 -10.94 -18.55 -9.00
CA GLY A 44 -10.98 -19.87 -9.63
C GLY A 44 -9.69 -20.67 -9.55
N MET A 45 -8.66 -20.20 -8.82
CA MET A 45 -7.49 -21.01 -8.49
C MET A 45 -7.79 -22.07 -7.46
N SER A 46 -7.10 -23.22 -7.54
CA SER A 46 -7.13 -24.21 -6.47
C SER A 46 -6.28 -23.78 -5.28
N ASP A 47 -6.56 -24.37 -4.11
CA ASP A 47 -5.79 -24.08 -2.90
C ASP A 47 -4.31 -24.41 -3.08
N GLU A 48 -3.97 -25.46 -3.83
CA GLU A 48 -2.58 -25.85 -4.12
C GLU A 48 -1.84 -24.76 -4.91
N LEU A 49 -2.49 -24.14 -5.90
CA LEU A 49 -1.90 -23.06 -6.68
C LEU A 49 -1.74 -21.78 -5.87
N LEU A 50 -2.69 -21.52 -4.96
CA LEU A 50 -2.60 -20.39 -4.02
C LEU A 50 -1.45 -20.57 -3.04
N ASP A 51 -1.30 -21.78 -2.51
CA ASP A 51 -0.18 -22.14 -1.60
C ASP A 51 1.18 -22.00 -2.31
N GLU A 52 1.28 -22.48 -3.56
CA GLU A 52 2.51 -22.30 -4.36
C GLU A 52 2.86 -20.83 -4.60
N PHE A 53 1.87 -20.00 -4.95
CA PHE A 53 2.08 -18.56 -5.12
C PHE A 53 2.48 -17.91 -3.79
N GLY A 54 1.91 -18.37 -2.70
CA GLY A 54 2.25 -17.95 -1.33
C GLY A 54 3.75 -18.12 -1.01
N TYR A 55 4.43 -19.13 -1.56
CA TYR A 55 5.88 -19.30 -1.35
C TYR A 55 6.67 -18.06 -1.79
N PHE A 56 6.25 -17.41 -2.87
CA PHE A 56 6.90 -16.20 -3.37
C PHE A 56 6.49 -14.95 -2.59
N VAL A 57 5.20 -14.80 -2.29
CA VAL A 57 4.68 -13.63 -1.54
C VAL A 57 5.31 -13.57 -0.14
N ASP A 58 5.41 -14.70 0.53
CA ASP A 58 5.94 -14.81 1.89
C ASP A 58 7.46 -14.96 1.94
N MET A 59 8.14 -14.96 0.78
CA MET A 59 9.58 -15.24 0.64
C MET A 59 10.00 -16.54 1.35
N ASN A 60 9.15 -17.55 1.28
CA ASN A 60 9.40 -18.86 1.87
C ASN A 60 10.48 -19.61 1.07
N MET A 61 11.72 -19.58 1.58
CA MET A 61 12.89 -20.17 0.89
C MET A 61 12.72 -21.65 0.59
N ASP A 62 12.15 -22.42 1.50
CA ASP A 62 11.96 -23.86 1.31
C ASP A 62 10.92 -24.13 0.20
N GLY A 63 9.81 -23.43 0.23
CA GLY A 63 8.78 -23.49 -0.81
C GLY A 63 9.30 -23.02 -2.17
N MET A 64 10.01 -21.90 -2.22
CA MET A 64 10.62 -21.40 -3.45
C MET A 64 11.64 -22.37 -4.05
N ASN A 65 12.54 -22.92 -3.23
CA ASN A 65 13.54 -23.90 -3.69
C ASN A 65 12.89 -25.18 -4.22
N LYS A 66 11.83 -25.64 -3.53
CA LYS A 66 11.05 -26.79 -4.01
C LYS A 66 10.46 -26.50 -5.38
N TRP A 67 9.76 -25.37 -5.51
CA TRP A 67 9.10 -24.98 -6.75
C TRP A 67 10.09 -24.81 -7.90
N PHE A 68 11.22 -24.14 -7.67
CA PHE A 68 12.27 -24.00 -8.69
C PHE A 68 12.85 -25.36 -9.08
N GLY A 69 13.10 -26.25 -8.12
CA GLY A 69 13.61 -27.59 -8.41
C GLY A 69 12.68 -28.42 -9.31
N GLU A 70 11.37 -28.24 -9.15
CA GLU A 70 10.35 -28.96 -9.93
C GLU A 70 10.06 -28.32 -11.28
N ASN A 71 10.02 -26.97 -11.36
CA ASN A 71 9.53 -26.24 -12.53
C ASN A 71 10.63 -25.55 -13.34
N LEU A 72 11.73 -25.17 -12.70
CA LEU A 72 12.80 -24.39 -13.33
C LEU A 72 14.18 -24.67 -12.71
N PRO A 73 14.68 -25.93 -12.79
CA PRO A 73 15.89 -26.34 -12.09
C PRO A 73 17.16 -25.59 -12.51
N ASP A 74 17.14 -24.99 -13.70
CA ASP A 74 18.24 -24.21 -14.30
C ASP A 74 18.12 -22.69 -14.06
N TYR A 75 17.21 -22.25 -13.16
CA TYR A 75 16.90 -20.82 -13.01
C TYR A 75 18.13 -19.96 -12.72
N ALA A 76 19.08 -20.45 -11.94
CA ALA A 76 20.29 -19.70 -11.55
C ALA A 76 21.25 -19.45 -12.73
N ASP A 77 21.19 -20.29 -13.77
CA ASP A 77 22.03 -20.16 -14.96
C ASP A 77 21.40 -19.31 -16.06
N ARG A 78 20.12 -18.98 -15.93
CA ARG A 78 19.36 -18.23 -16.93
C ARG A 78 19.78 -16.75 -16.98
N ASP A 79 19.86 -16.21 -18.18
CA ASP A 79 20.28 -14.82 -18.39
C ASP A 79 19.30 -13.81 -17.78
N ASP A 80 18.00 -14.09 -17.85
CA ASP A 80 16.96 -13.23 -17.27
C ASP A 80 17.04 -13.16 -15.73
N PHE A 81 17.38 -14.28 -15.06
CA PHE A 81 17.62 -14.26 -13.61
C PHE A 81 18.89 -13.51 -13.26
N LYS A 82 19.98 -13.73 -14.02
CA LYS A 82 21.25 -13.01 -13.81
C LYS A 82 21.10 -11.52 -13.99
N GLN A 83 20.38 -11.07 -15.01
CA GLN A 83 20.07 -9.65 -15.24
C GLN A 83 19.25 -9.05 -14.10
N LEU A 84 18.23 -9.79 -13.60
CA LEU A 84 17.46 -9.34 -12.46
C LEU A 84 18.32 -9.18 -11.20
N LYS A 85 19.21 -10.16 -10.94
CA LYS A 85 20.14 -10.13 -9.80
C LYS A 85 21.14 -8.97 -9.91
N GLU A 86 21.66 -8.71 -11.12
CA GLU A 86 22.56 -7.59 -11.38
C GLU A 86 21.87 -6.22 -11.22
N ALA A 87 20.60 -6.12 -11.60
CA ALA A 87 19.81 -4.91 -11.42
C ALA A 87 19.44 -4.62 -9.95
N ASN A 88 19.43 -5.65 -9.10
CA ASN A 88 19.00 -5.60 -7.70
C ASN A 88 20.11 -6.03 -6.74
N THR A 89 21.33 -5.50 -6.92
CA THR A 89 22.52 -5.91 -6.14
C THR A 89 22.42 -5.66 -4.62
N GLU A 90 21.59 -4.73 -4.21
CA GLU A 90 21.37 -4.40 -2.79
C GLU A 90 20.22 -5.20 -2.16
N ALA A 91 19.41 -5.87 -2.98
CA ALA A 91 18.28 -6.65 -2.48
C ALA A 91 18.76 -8.01 -1.90
N PRO A 92 18.12 -8.50 -0.83
CA PRO A 92 18.35 -9.84 -0.33
C PRO A 92 18.09 -10.89 -1.42
N GLU A 93 18.84 -11.98 -1.43
CA GLU A 93 18.68 -13.05 -2.43
C GLU A 93 17.25 -13.62 -2.44
N ALA A 94 16.64 -13.76 -1.26
CA ALA A 94 15.25 -14.20 -1.12
C ALA A 94 14.28 -13.28 -1.88
N ALA A 95 14.48 -11.96 -1.85
CA ALA A 95 13.64 -11.02 -2.57
C ALA A 95 13.79 -11.13 -4.09
N VAL A 96 15.02 -11.30 -4.58
CA VAL A 96 15.27 -11.52 -6.02
C VAL A 96 14.66 -12.84 -6.50
N MET A 97 14.80 -13.90 -5.70
CA MET A 97 14.18 -15.21 -5.98
C MET A 97 12.65 -15.13 -5.96
N SER A 98 12.07 -14.42 -5.00
CA SER A 98 10.63 -14.18 -4.91
C SER A 98 10.09 -13.46 -6.15
N GLU A 99 10.70 -12.35 -6.54
CA GLU A 99 10.29 -11.58 -7.72
C GLU A 99 10.37 -12.42 -9.01
N TYR A 100 11.51 -13.08 -9.20
CA TYR A 100 11.71 -13.93 -10.38
C TYR A 100 10.75 -15.12 -10.41
N GLY A 101 10.60 -15.80 -9.27
CA GLY A 101 9.73 -16.96 -9.15
C GLY A 101 8.27 -16.61 -9.35
N ALA A 102 7.79 -15.53 -8.72
CA ALA A 102 6.41 -15.05 -8.91
C ALA A 102 6.12 -14.72 -10.39
N MET A 103 7.06 -14.06 -11.07
CA MET A 103 6.93 -13.76 -12.49
C MET A 103 6.86 -15.06 -13.34
N LYS A 104 7.70 -16.04 -13.06
CA LYS A 104 7.70 -17.32 -13.78
C LYS A 104 6.47 -18.16 -13.47
N TRP A 105 6.04 -18.16 -12.21
CA TRP A 105 4.81 -18.83 -11.79
C TRP A 105 3.58 -18.24 -12.50
N LEU A 106 3.48 -16.91 -12.59
CA LEU A 106 2.41 -16.23 -13.34
C LEU A 106 2.44 -16.59 -14.84
N GLN A 107 3.62 -16.64 -15.46
CA GLN A 107 3.75 -17.04 -16.85
C GLN A 107 3.24 -18.47 -17.12
N LEU A 108 3.41 -19.38 -16.16
CA LEU A 108 2.97 -20.77 -16.27
C LEU A 108 1.49 -20.95 -15.96
N ASN A 109 1.00 -20.34 -14.87
CA ASN A 109 -0.32 -20.61 -14.33
C ASN A 109 -1.37 -19.56 -14.74
N ARG A 110 -0.94 -18.32 -15.03
CA ARG A 110 -1.81 -17.20 -15.44
C ARG A 110 -1.21 -16.44 -16.63
N PRO A 111 -1.14 -17.08 -17.80
CA PRO A 111 -0.62 -16.43 -19.02
C PRO A 111 -1.47 -15.22 -19.46
N ASP A 112 -2.68 -15.09 -18.93
CA ASP A 112 -3.61 -13.97 -19.09
C ASP A 112 -3.30 -12.78 -18.18
N TYR A 113 -2.30 -12.88 -17.27
CA TYR A 113 -1.92 -11.82 -16.32
C TYR A 113 -1.82 -10.42 -16.96
N PRO A 114 -1.14 -10.22 -18.12
CA PRO A 114 -1.05 -8.89 -18.71
C PRO A 114 -2.41 -8.31 -19.12
N GLN A 115 -3.34 -9.16 -19.55
CA GLN A 115 -4.70 -8.78 -19.93
C GLN A 115 -5.54 -8.41 -18.71
N VAL A 116 -5.38 -9.17 -17.61
CA VAL A 116 -6.04 -8.86 -16.33
C VAL A 116 -5.58 -7.50 -15.82
N VAL A 117 -4.27 -7.24 -15.80
CA VAL A 117 -3.72 -5.94 -15.39
C VAL A 117 -4.27 -4.80 -16.26
N ALA A 118 -4.28 -4.98 -17.59
CA ALA A 118 -4.78 -3.97 -18.52
C ALA A 118 -6.27 -3.68 -18.30
N ALA A 119 -7.08 -4.71 -18.09
CA ALA A 119 -8.52 -4.56 -17.85
C ALA A 119 -8.80 -3.80 -16.53
N VAL A 120 -8.15 -4.20 -15.44
CA VAL A 120 -8.30 -3.54 -14.14
C VAL A 120 -7.84 -2.08 -14.21
N LEU A 121 -6.74 -1.80 -14.91
CA LEU A 121 -6.24 -0.44 -15.08
C LEU A 121 -7.25 0.45 -15.83
N GLU A 122 -7.89 -0.07 -16.89
CA GLU A 122 -8.91 0.71 -17.61
C GLU A 122 -10.15 0.96 -16.74
N GLU A 123 -10.57 0.00 -15.91
CA GLU A 123 -11.66 0.23 -14.95
C GLU A 123 -11.32 1.33 -13.94
N ILE A 124 -10.12 1.29 -13.37
CA ILE A 124 -9.66 2.35 -12.45
C ILE A 124 -9.62 3.71 -13.16
N LYS A 125 -9.14 3.77 -14.40
CA LYS A 125 -9.13 5.01 -15.18
C LYS A 125 -10.55 5.57 -15.42
N GLU A 126 -11.50 4.71 -15.73
CA GLU A 126 -12.89 5.12 -15.91
C GLU A 126 -13.51 5.64 -14.61
N GLU A 127 -13.26 4.95 -13.49
CA GLU A 127 -13.71 5.39 -12.16
C GLU A 127 -13.13 6.78 -11.81
N VAL A 128 -11.82 6.96 -12.03
CA VAL A 128 -11.15 8.24 -11.79
C VAL A 128 -11.71 9.35 -12.69
N ARG A 129 -11.93 9.10 -13.98
CA ARG A 129 -12.53 10.09 -14.91
C ARG A 129 -13.93 10.50 -14.45
N ASN A 130 -14.73 9.53 -14.02
CA ASN A 130 -16.10 9.78 -13.56
C ASN A 130 -16.15 10.58 -12.26
N ASN A 131 -15.14 10.44 -11.41
CA ASN A 131 -15.01 11.12 -10.12
C ASN A 131 -14.07 12.34 -10.14
N ARG A 132 -13.52 12.71 -11.30
CA ARG A 132 -12.50 13.75 -11.45
C ARG A 132 -12.85 15.07 -10.77
N ASP A 133 -14.06 15.58 -11.00
CA ASP A 133 -14.48 16.88 -10.48
C ASP A 133 -14.61 16.87 -8.94
N ALA A 134 -15.03 15.74 -8.37
CA ALA A 134 -15.06 15.53 -6.92
C ALA A 134 -13.65 15.49 -6.33
N ILE A 135 -12.73 14.78 -6.99
CA ILE A 135 -11.32 14.68 -6.59
C ILE A 135 -10.67 16.08 -6.59
N LEU A 136 -10.82 16.84 -7.65
CA LEU A 136 -10.26 18.19 -7.77
C LEU A 136 -10.86 19.16 -6.74
N SER A 137 -12.18 19.07 -6.49
CA SER A 137 -12.86 19.91 -5.49
C SER A 137 -12.39 19.59 -4.06
N GLY A 138 -12.23 18.30 -3.72
CA GLY A 138 -11.70 17.86 -2.45
C GLY A 138 -10.25 18.32 -2.23
N ALA A 139 -9.45 18.26 -3.27
CA ALA A 139 -8.08 18.73 -3.27
C ALA A 139 -7.97 20.25 -3.00
N ALA A 140 -8.84 21.04 -3.61
CA ALA A 140 -8.89 22.49 -3.40
C ALA A 140 -9.33 22.86 -1.98
N GLN A 141 -10.27 22.12 -1.40
CA GLN A 141 -10.72 22.34 -0.02
C GLN A 141 -9.65 21.99 1.02
N ALA A 142 -8.85 20.96 0.78
CA ALA A 142 -7.74 20.58 1.65
C ALA A 142 -6.67 21.69 1.72
N GLN A 143 -6.43 22.41 0.63
CA GLN A 143 -5.51 23.55 0.59
C GLN A 143 -6.01 24.76 1.37
N THR A 144 -7.32 25.05 1.33
CA THR A 144 -7.90 26.20 2.05
C THR A 144 -7.95 25.99 3.54
N ASN A 145 -8.03 24.75 4.00
CA ASN A 145 -8.02 24.41 5.43
C ASN A 145 -6.60 24.33 6.04
N GLY A 146 -5.56 24.27 5.20
CA GLY A 146 -4.15 24.26 5.65
C GLY A 146 -3.54 25.66 5.82
N ASP A 147 -4.18 26.70 5.32
CA ASP A 147 -3.68 28.09 5.33
C ASP A 147 -4.51 29.03 6.22
N ALA A 148 -5.05 28.50 7.33
CA ALA A 148 -5.64 29.35 8.35
C ALA A 148 -4.52 29.91 9.25
N PRO A 149 -4.21 31.22 9.18
CA PRO A 149 -3.25 31.80 10.12
C PRO A 149 -3.84 31.71 11.53
N ASN A 150 -3.06 31.14 12.42
CA ASN A 150 -3.31 31.19 13.87
C ASN A 150 -3.27 32.64 14.35
N ALA A 151 -4.43 33.30 14.31
CA ALA A 151 -4.62 34.60 14.89
C ALA A 151 -5.46 34.43 16.14
N ASP A 152 -4.81 34.06 17.24
CA ASP A 152 -5.27 34.50 18.55
C ASP A 152 -4.10 34.61 19.53
N ALA A 153 -3.61 35.83 19.60
CA ALA A 153 -2.84 36.30 20.70
C ALA A 153 -3.42 37.67 21.11
N ALA A 154 -3.88 37.75 22.33
CA ALA A 154 -4.21 38.92 23.09
C ALA A 154 -5.71 39.33 23.16
N GLN A 155 -6.30 38.97 24.29
CA GLN A 155 -6.77 40.03 25.21
C GLN A 155 -7.07 39.46 26.61
N SER A 156 -6.29 39.94 27.53
CA SER A 156 -6.47 39.90 28.96
C SER A 156 -7.68 40.76 29.38
N SER A 157 -8.44 40.31 30.35
CA SER A 157 -8.94 41.15 31.42
C SER A 157 -9.48 40.31 32.58
N ASP A 158 -8.95 40.70 33.71
CA ASP A 158 -9.30 40.34 35.06
C ASP A 158 -10.81 40.37 35.35
N ASP A 159 -11.26 39.47 36.18
CA ASP A 159 -12.02 39.88 37.38
C ASP A 159 -12.14 38.74 38.40
N ASP A 160 -11.83 39.10 39.61
CA ASP A 160 -11.95 38.38 40.86
C ASP A 160 -13.37 37.85 41.12
N ASN A 161 -13.49 36.69 41.71
CA ASN A 161 -14.25 36.57 42.95
C ASN A 161 -13.97 35.26 43.71
N VAL A 162 -13.70 35.48 44.98
CA VAL A 162 -13.45 34.62 46.12
C VAL A 162 -14.72 33.88 46.58
N SER A 163 -14.55 32.65 47.03
CA SER A 163 -15.09 32.03 48.26
C SER A 163 -15.15 30.50 48.07
N ASP A 164 -14.29 29.77 48.73
CA ASP A 164 -14.37 29.23 50.10
C ASP A 164 -15.41 28.09 50.22
N ASP A 165 -15.01 26.98 50.58
CA ASP A 165 -15.29 26.14 51.74
C ASP A 165 -15.05 24.62 51.52
N SER A 166 -14.07 24.14 52.27
CA SER A 166 -14.04 22.95 53.12
C SER A 166 -14.77 21.65 52.73
N SER A 167 -14.08 20.62 52.75
CA SER A 167 -14.10 19.49 53.71
C SER A 167 -13.71 18.15 53.07
N THR A 168 -12.55 17.69 53.47
CA THR A 168 -12.24 16.49 54.31
C THR A 168 -13.02 15.21 54.04
N SER A 169 -12.25 14.20 53.86
CA SER A 169 -12.17 12.89 54.55
C SER A 169 -11.88 11.83 53.52
N ASP A 170 -10.76 11.21 53.51
CA ASP A 170 -10.12 10.24 54.44
C ASP A 170 -10.61 8.82 54.21
N ASN A 171 -9.62 7.98 54.29
CA ASN A 171 -9.56 6.53 54.48
C ASN A 171 -9.49 5.68 53.22
N SER A 172 -8.34 5.11 53.00
CA SER A 172 -7.64 4.02 53.75
C SER A 172 -8.03 2.65 53.29
N ASP A 173 -6.91 1.93 53.05
CA ASP A 173 -6.68 0.52 53.31
C ASP A 173 -7.20 -0.47 52.26
N ASP A 174 -6.53 -1.37 51.81
CA ASP A 174 -5.42 -2.23 52.28
C ASP A 174 -5.56 -3.57 51.53
N ASP A 175 -4.44 -4.24 51.47
CA ASP A 175 -4.29 -5.68 51.36
C ASP A 175 -4.47 -6.37 49.98
N ASN A 176 -3.36 -6.77 49.32
CA ASN A 176 -2.47 -7.89 49.64
C ASN A 176 -3.07 -9.26 49.36
N TYR A 177 -2.24 -10.11 48.81
CA TYR A 177 -2.12 -11.58 48.65
C TYR A 177 -2.05 -11.96 47.18
N ASP A 178 -0.89 -12.36 46.68
CA ASP A 178 -0.02 -13.51 46.89
C ASP A 178 -0.42 -14.81 46.18
N GLU A 179 0.52 -15.29 45.39
CA GLU A 179 0.89 -16.68 45.08
C GLU A 179 -0.19 -17.69 44.60
N GLN A 180 -0.04 -18.22 43.45
CA GLN A 180 0.58 -19.55 43.16
C GLN A 180 0.72 -19.76 41.64
#